data_869af7875ef020f828cf37d3f6de2398
#
_entry.id   869af7875ef020f828cf37d3f6de2398
#
_cell.length_a   1.000
_cell.length_b   1.000
_cell.length_c   1.000
_cell.angle_alpha   90.00
_cell.angle_beta   90.00
_cell.angle_gamma   90.00
#
_symmetry.space_group_name_H-M   'P 1'
#
loop_
_entity.id
_entity.type
_entity.pdbx_description
1 polymer ?
#
loop_
_entity_poly.entity_id
_entity_poly.type
_entity_poly.pdbx_seq_one_letter_code
_entity_poly.pdbx_strand_id
1 'polypeptide(L)'
;MAEQYTPKDFKSNQEIRWCPGCGDHGIINSVQKAMAELGYPKESWAVISGIGCSSRFPYMNTYGFHTIHGRAAAIASGAKSANPKLNILQISGDGDALAIGGNHFIHAIRRNIDITTLVFNNEIYGLTKGQYSPTTKLGTKTKTSPYGTIETPFNPGELVIGAQGKFFARTLDMNINLSAEVIEAGVRHKGTAVVEILQNCVIFADGAHAAITDKEMKEER
;
A
#
# COMPACT_ATOMS: atom_id res chain seq x y z
N MET A 1 -5.06 27.10 14.35
CA MET A 1 -4.17 26.19 15.12
C MET A 1 -4.38 24.83 14.51
N ALA A 2 -3.31 24.08 14.22
CA ALA A 2 -3.46 22.69 13.79
C ALA A 2 -4.11 21.90 14.93
N GLU A 3 -5.11 21.09 14.63
CA GLU A 3 -5.71 20.19 15.61
C GLU A 3 -4.66 19.14 16.02
N GLN A 4 -4.54 18.88 17.30
CA GLN A 4 -3.60 17.90 17.82
C GLN A 4 -4.29 16.54 17.86
N TYR A 5 -4.08 15.72 16.82
CA TYR A 5 -4.59 14.36 16.73
C TYR A 5 -3.63 13.35 17.36
N THR A 6 -4.19 12.26 17.81
CA THR A 6 -3.47 11.03 18.17
C THR A 6 -3.81 9.93 17.15
N PRO A 7 -3.00 8.87 17.03
CA PRO A 7 -3.35 7.74 16.14
C PRO A 7 -4.73 7.12 16.44
N LYS A 8 -5.19 7.21 17.70
CA LYS A 8 -6.50 6.69 18.12
C LYS A 8 -7.67 7.45 17.49
N ASP A 9 -7.50 8.72 17.16
CA ASP A 9 -8.54 9.55 16.54
C ASP A 9 -8.89 9.08 15.12
N PHE A 10 -7.97 8.39 14.46
CA PHE A 10 -8.15 7.78 13.14
C PHE A 10 -8.61 6.31 13.20
N LYS A 11 -8.75 5.75 14.40
CA LYS A 11 -9.26 4.38 14.59
C LYS A 11 -10.78 4.38 14.62
N SER A 12 -11.41 3.54 13.80
CA SER A 12 -12.86 3.33 13.85
C SER A 12 -13.24 2.21 14.83
N ASN A 13 -14.54 2.07 15.06
CA ASN A 13 -15.11 0.95 15.83
C ASN A 13 -15.33 -0.32 14.99
N GLN A 14 -14.94 -0.32 13.72
CA GLN A 14 -15.07 -1.47 12.84
C GLN A 14 -14.08 -2.56 13.24
N GLU A 15 -14.53 -3.80 13.22
CA GLU A 15 -13.66 -4.96 13.44
C GLU A 15 -12.75 -5.17 12.23
N ILE A 16 -11.45 -5.13 12.46
CA ILE A 16 -10.45 -5.42 11.44
C ILE A 16 -10.25 -6.94 11.37
N ARG A 17 -10.52 -7.53 10.20
CA ARG A 17 -10.50 -8.98 10.00
C ARG A 17 -9.28 -9.43 9.19
N TRP A 18 -8.09 -9.05 9.63
CA TRP A 18 -6.84 -9.63 9.14
C TRP A 18 -6.44 -10.86 9.97
N CYS A 19 -5.61 -11.71 9.37
CA CYS A 19 -5.05 -12.86 10.07
C CYS A 19 -4.21 -12.41 11.28
N PRO A 20 -4.18 -13.18 12.38
CA PRO A 20 -3.23 -12.93 13.45
C PRO A 20 -1.78 -12.94 12.94
N GLY A 21 -1.01 -11.90 13.27
CA GLY A 21 0.37 -11.75 12.80
C GLY A 21 0.54 -11.15 11.39
N CYS A 22 -0.56 -10.85 10.69
CA CYS A 22 -0.49 -10.20 9.37
C CYS A 22 0.16 -8.82 9.47
N GLY A 23 1.07 -8.51 8.53
CA GLY A 23 1.76 -7.23 8.46
C GLY A 23 0.86 -6.00 8.29
N ASP A 24 -0.35 -6.19 7.77
CA ASP A 24 -1.35 -5.12 7.64
C ASP A 24 -1.69 -4.45 8.99
N HIS A 25 -1.57 -5.18 10.12
CA HIS A 25 -1.74 -4.60 11.45
C HIS A 25 -0.65 -3.56 11.80
N GLY A 26 0.58 -3.80 11.38
CA GLY A 26 1.67 -2.83 11.51
C GLY A 26 1.46 -1.62 10.62
N ILE A 27 1.05 -1.87 9.38
CA ILE A 27 0.84 -0.81 8.38
C ILE A 27 -0.28 0.14 8.80
N ILE A 28 -1.42 -0.35 9.32
CA ILE A 28 -2.49 0.56 9.78
C ILE A 28 -2.04 1.44 10.93
N ASN A 29 -1.21 0.91 11.84
CA ASN A 29 -0.64 1.70 12.92
C ASN A 29 0.30 2.80 12.38
N SER A 30 1.09 2.49 11.35
CA SER A 30 1.97 3.45 10.67
C SER A 30 1.17 4.56 9.98
N VAL A 31 0.10 4.20 9.27
CA VAL A 31 -0.78 5.15 8.59
C VAL A 31 -1.48 6.07 9.59
N GLN A 32 -2.06 5.51 10.66
CA GLN A 32 -2.74 6.30 11.70
C GLN A 32 -1.76 7.24 12.42
N LYS A 33 -0.53 6.80 12.64
CA LYS A 33 0.54 7.63 13.21
C LYS A 33 0.90 8.78 12.27
N ALA A 34 1.18 8.50 11.02
CA ALA A 34 1.48 9.52 10.00
C ALA A 34 0.37 10.56 9.87
N MET A 35 -0.89 10.13 9.85
CA MET A 35 -2.03 11.06 9.78
C MET A 35 -2.14 11.95 11.01
N ALA A 36 -1.86 11.42 12.20
CA ALA A 36 -1.85 12.20 13.45
C ALA A 36 -0.72 13.24 13.45
N GLU A 37 0.48 12.86 13.04
CA GLU A 37 1.67 13.72 12.99
C GLU A 37 1.55 14.81 11.90
N LEU A 38 0.87 14.53 10.80
CA LEU A 38 0.52 15.52 9.77
C LEU A 38 -0.46 16.58 10.26
N GLY A 39 -1.34 16.25 11.23
CA GLY A 39 -2.28 17.17 11.84
C GLY A 39 -3.35 17.75 10.89
N TYR A 40 -3.61 17.10 9.75
CA TYR A 40 -4.65 17.54 8.84
C TYR A 40 -6.03 17.12 9.36
N PRO A 41 -7.09 17.94 9.16
CA PRO A 41 -8.44 17.62 9.60
C PRO A 41 -8.92 16.27 9.04
N LYS A 42 -9.63 15.50 9.86
CA LYS A 42 -10.14 14.17 9.43
C LYS A 42 -11.01 14.23 8.18
N GLU A 43 -11.78 15.31 8.05
CA GLU A 43 -12.66 15.58 6.91
C GLU A 43 -11.91 15.91 5.61
N SER A 44 -10.60 16.19 5.71
CA SER A 44 -9.75 16.41 4.54
C SER A 44 -9.18 15.12 3.97
N TRP A 45 -9.35 13.99 4.64
CA TRP A 45 -8.83 12.70 4.21
C TRP A 45 -9.85 11.87 3.46
N ALA A 46 -9.40 11.25 2.38
CA ALA A 46 -10.14 10.20 1.70
C ALA A 46 -9.23 8.98 1.48
N VAL A 47 -9.62 7.85 2.06
CA VAL A 47 -8.91 6.57 1.90
C VAL A 47 -9.65 5.73 0.87
N ILE A 48 -9.00 5.51 -0.27
CA ILE A 48 -9.59 4.85 -1.44
C ILE A 48 -8.84 3.57 -1.72
N SER A 49 -9.53 2.44 -1.67
CA SER A 49 -8.89 1.15 -1.86
C SER A 49 -9.34 0.40 -3.11
N GLY A 50 -8.46 -0.46 -3.62
CA GLY A 50 -8.82 -1.53 -4.54
C GLY A 50 -9.44 -2.72 -3.81
N ILE A 51 -9.03 -3.93 -4.18
CA ILE A 51 -9.54 -5.18 -3.60
C ILE A 51 -8.37 -6.04 -3.13
N GLY A 52 -8.55 -6.68 -1.98
CA GLY A 52 -7.61 -7.58 -1.33
C GLY A 52 -7.58 -7.35 0.19
N CYS A 53 -6.61 -7.92 0.88
CA CYS A 53 -6.47 -7.75 2.34
C CYS A 53 -6.23 -6.28 2.71
N SER A 54 -5.43 -5.55 1.92
CA SER A 54 -5.21 -4.10 2.04
C SER A 54 -6.48 -3.25 1.95
N SER A 55 -7.54 -3.75 1.32
CA SER A 55 -8.78 -2.99 1.11
C SER A 55 -9.62 -2.74 2.38
N ARG A 56 -9.16 -3.19 3.53
CA ARG A 56 -9.82 -2.89 4.81
C ARG A 56 -9.40 -1.54 5.42
N PHE A 57 -8.48 -0.83 4.80
CA PHE A 57 -8.04 0.50 5.25
C PHE A 57 -9.11 1.59 5.19
N PRO A 58 -10.08 1.60 4.25
CA PRO A 58 -11.19 2.56 4.30
C PRO A 58 -12.09 2.47 5.54
N TYR A 59 -11.91 1.45 6.39
CA TYR A 59 -12.60 1.34 7.68
C TYR A 59 -11.99 2.21 8.79
N MET A 60 -11.03 3.08 8.49
CA MET A 60 -10.54 4.10 9.42
C MET A 60 -11.59 5.22 9.63
N ASN A 61 -11.40 6.03 10.66
CA ASN A 61 -12.29 7.14 11.00
C ASN A 61 -12.00 8.38 10.11
N THR A 62 -12.20 8.21 8.81
CA THR A 62 -12.06 9.22 7.75
C THR A 62 -13.10 8.96 6.67
N TYR A 63 -13.19 9.82 5.66
CA TYR A 63 -13.90 9.41 4.44
C TYR A 63 -13.14 8.28 3.76
N GLY A 64 -13.86 7.27 3.31
CA GLY A 64 -13.25 6.15 2.62
C GLY A 64 -14.27 5.35 1.83
N PHE A 65 -13.80 4.70 0.78
CA PHE A 65 -14.62 3.78 0.00
C PHE A 65 -13.77 2.77 -0.77
N HIS A 66 -14.38 1.63 -1.03
CA HIS A 66 -13.82 0.59 -1.87
C HIS A 66 -14.16 0.85 -3.34
N THR A 67 -13.25 0.44 -4.20
CA THR A 67 -13.48 0.43 -5.64
C THR A 67 -13.59 -1.00 -6.16
N ILE A 68 -13.48 -1.19 -7.46
CA ILE A 68 -13.35 -2.49 -8.08
C ILE A 68 -11.85 -2.86 -8.16
N HIS A 69 -11.54 -4.14 -8.22
CA HIS A 69 -10.17 -4.65 -8.34
C HIS A 69 -9.37 -3.93 -9.44
N GLY A 70 -8.24 -3.38 -9.07
CA GLY A 70 -7.35 -2.62 -9.95
C GLY A 70 -7.86 -1.22 -10.37
N ARG A 71 -8.86 -0.66 -9.69
CA ARG A 71 -9.43 0.63 -10.07
C ARG A 71 -9.22 1.77 -9.07
N ALA A 72 -8.54 1.49 -7.96
CA ALA A 72 -8.29 2.49 -6.92
C ALA A 72 -7.60 3.75 -7.48
N ALA A 73 -6.56 3.60 -8.29
CA ALA A 73 -5.84 4.74 -8.86
C ALA A 73 -6.72 5.61 -9.79
N ALA A 74 -7.62 5.01 -10.56
CA ALA A 74 -8.54 5.74 -11.43
C ALA A 74 -9.55 6.55 -10.62
N ILE A 75 -10.16 5.93 -9.60
CA ILE A 75 -11.15 6.59 -8.73
C ILE A 75 -10.48 7.65 -7.85
N ALA A 76 -9.31 7.37 -7.29
CA ALA A 76 -8.52 8.33 -6.52
C ALA A 76 -8.17 9.57 -7.36
N SER A 77 -7.77 9.37 -8.61
CA SER A 77 -7.50 10.46 -9.55
C SER A 77 -8.75 11.30 -9.83
N GLY A 78 -9.90 10.65 -10.00
CA GLY A 78 -11.19 11.33 -10.17
C GLY A 78 -11.60 12.13 -8.93
N ALA A 79 -11.48 11.54 -7.74
CA ALA A 79 -11.79 12.22 -6.47
C ALA A 79 -10.89 13.44 -6.25
N LYS A 80 -9.58 13.33 -6.51
CA LYS A 80 -8.64 14.46 -6.42
C LYS A 80 -8.96 15.55 -7.41
N SER A 81 -9.35 15.18 -8.63
CA SER A 81 -9.73 16.16 -9.67
C SER A 81 -11.04 16.88 -9.32
N ALA A 82 -12.00 16.18 -8.70
CA ALA A 82 -13.27 16.77 -8.26
C ALA A 82 -13.10 17.67 -7.03
N ASN A 83 -12.20 17.30 -6.10
CA ASN A 83 -11.88 18.11 -4.93
C ASN A 83 -10.37 18.12 -4.67
N PRO A 84 -9.63 19.10 -5.24
CA PRO A 84 -8.19 19.21 -5.09
C PRO A 84 -7.68 19.41 -3.65
N LYS A 85 -8.56 19.76 -2.70
CA LYS A 85 -8.21 19.99 -1.30
C LYS A 85 -8.10 18.69 -0.49
N LEU A 86 -8.61 17.56 -1.02
CA LEU A 86 -8.53 16.28 -0.32
C LEU A 86 -7.09 15.76 -0.25
N ASN A 87 -6.73 15.23 0.91
CA ASN A 87 -5.56 14.37 1.08
C ASN A 87 -5.99 12.94 0.77
N ILE A 88 -5.53 12.41 -0.34
CA ILE A 88 -5.96 11.09 -0.79
C ILE A 88 -4.87 10.06 -0.52
N LEU A 89 -5.22 9.05 0.29
CA LEU A 89 -4.47 7.81 0.40
C LEU A 89 -5.12 6.75 -0.49
N GLN A 90 -4.44 6.36 -1.54
CA GLN A 90 -4.85 5.25 -2.38
C GLN A 90 -4.15 3.98 -1.88
N ILE A 91 -4.92 2.95 -1.55
CA ILE A 91 -4.45 1.70 -0.96
C ILE A 91 -4.66 0.56 -1.95
N SER A 92 -3.61 -0.18 -2.25
CA SER A 92 -3.67 -1.36 -3.12
C SER A 92 -2.66 -2.42 -2.68
N GLY A 93 -3.00 -3.69 -2.84
CA GLY A 93 -2.00 -4.75 -2.84
C GLY A 93 -1.20 -4.75 -4.16
N ASP A 94 -0.09 -5.45 -4.16
CA ASP A 94 0.76 -5.63 -5.35
C ASP A 94 -0.02 -6.21 -6.53
N GLY A 95 -0.79 -7.26 -6.32
CA GLY A 95 -1.65 -7.84 -7.35
C GLY A 95 -2.75 -6.92 -7.85
N ASP A 96 -3.34 -6.13 -6.95
CA ASP A 96 -4.38 -5.16 -7.28
C ASP A 96 -3.81 -3.99 -8.11
N ALA A 97 -2.69 -3.43 -7.70
CA ALA A 97 -2.08 -2.28 -8.36
C ALA A 97 -1.37 -2.64 -9.67
N LEU A 98 -0.62 -3.74 -9.70
CA LEU A 98 0.36 -4.02 -10.75
C LEU A 98 -0.11 -5.04 -11.80
N ALA A 99 -1.11 -5.88 -11.48
CA ALA A 99 -1.75 -6.75 -12.47
C ALA A 99 -2.86 -6.00 -13.21
N ILE A 100 -4.11 -6.24 -12.85
CA ILE A 100 -5.27 -5.61 -13.52
C ILE A 100 -5.28 -4.07 -13.38
N GLY A 101 -4.67 -3.53 -12.34
CA GLY A 101 -4.54 -2.09 -12.08
C GLY A 101 -3.39 -1.40 -12.80
N GLY A 102 -2.47 -2.16 -13.43
CA GLY A 102 -1.20 -1.63 -13.95
C GLY A 102 -1.34 -0.42 -14.88
N ASN A 103 -2.32 -0.44 -15.77
CA ASN A 103 -2.61 0.71 -16.64
C ASN A 103 -2.96 1.98 -15.84
N HIS A 104 -3.84 1.86 -14.85
CA HIS A 104 -4.27 3.01 -14.03
C HIS A 104 -3.16 3.49 -13.11
N PHE A 105 -2.36 2.56 -12.57
CA PHE A 105 -1.18 2.86 -11.76
C PHE A 105 -0.17 3.71 -12.56
N ILE A 106 0.25 3.24 -13.73
CA ILE A 106 1.19 3.95 -14.62
C ILE A 106 0.65 5.33 -15.00
N HIS A 107 -0.63 5.42 -15.37
CA HIS A 107 -1.21 6.68 -15.82
C HIS A 107 -1.43 7.69 -14.70
N ALA A 108 -1.73 7.28 -13.46
CA ALA A 108 -1.78 8.17 -12.31
C ALA A 108 -0.40 8.80 -12.06
N ILE A 109 0.66 7.98 -12.06
CA ILE A 109 2.05 8.40 -11.89
C ILE A 109 2.47 9.37 -13.00
N ARG A 110 2.29 8.97 -14.27
CA ARG A 110 2.67 9.78 -15.43
C ARG A 110 1.97 11.14 -15.47
N ARG A 111 0.71 11.20 -15.03
CA ARG A 111 -0.06 12.46 -14.95
C ARG A 111 0.28 13.27 -13.70
N ASN A 112 1.08 12.71 -12.83
CA ASN A 112 1.48 13.32 -11.54
C ASN A 112 0.30 13.83 -10.71
N ILE A 113 -0.77 13.03 -10.64
CA ILE A 113 -1.94 13.34 -9.83
C ILE A 113 -1.53 13.41 -8.35
N ASP A 114 -1.94 14.46 -7.65
CA ASP A 114 -1.56 14.70 -6.23
C ASP A 114 -2.27 13.74 -5.27
N ILE A 115 -1.81 12.48 -5.27
CA ILE A 115 -2.28 11.37 -4.42
C ILE A 115 -1.09 10.59 -3.86
N THR A 116 -1.25 10.03 -2.68
CA THR A 116 -0.27 9.12 -2.10
C THR A 116 -0.75 7.69 -2.26
N THR A 117 -0.04 6.91 -3.04
CA THR A 117 -0.33 5.50 -3.30
C THR A 117 0.51 4.62 -2.39
N LEU A 118 -0.15 3.84 -1.53
CA LEU A 118 0.49 2.82 -0.70
C LEU A 118 0.27 1.45 -1.36
N VAL A 119 1.37 0.82 -1.79
CA VAL A 119 1.37 -0.52 -2.38
C VAL A 119 1.83 -1.51 -1.33
N PHE A 120 0.93 -2.38 -0.87
CA PHE A 120 1.25 -3.44 0.09
C PHE A 120 1.75 -4.65 -0.71
N ASN A 121 3.05 -4.83 -0.69
CA ASN A 121 3.69 -5.89 -1.46
C ASN A 121 3.96 -7.11 -0.57
N ASN A 122 3.15 -8.14 -0.71
CA ASN A 122 3.30 -9.42 -0.03
C ASN A 122 3.62 -10.59 -0.96
N GLU A 123 3.87 -10.32 -2.21
CA GLU A 123 4.21 -11.29 -3.26
C GLU A 123 3.14 -12.40 -3.45
N ILE A 124 1.86 -12.14 -3.08
CA ILE A 124 0.80 -13.16 -3.18
C ILE A 124 -0.60 -12.54 -3.23
N TYR A 125 -1.54 -13.17 -3.91
CA TYR A 125 -2.96 -12.90 -3.73
C TYR A 125 -3.47 -13.61 -2.47
N GLY A 126 -3.42 -12.94 -1.31
CA GLY A 126 -3.80 -13.55 -0.03
C GLY A 126 -5.30 -13.74 0.13
N LEU A 127 -6.13 -12.75 -0.26
CA LEU A 127 -7.59 -12.80 -0.09
C LEU A 127 -8.23 -13.97 -0.84
N THR A 128 -7.74 -14.31 -2.02
CA THR A 128 -8.22 -15.39 -2.88
C THR A 128 -7.53 -16.73 -2.61
N LYS A 129 -6.74 -16.80 -1.52
CA LYS A 129 -6.14 -18.01 -0.95
C LYS A 129 -4.90 -18.53 -1.67
N GLY A 130 -4.02 -17.62 -2.13
CA GLY A 130 -2.63 -17.97 -2.42
C GLY A 130 -2.31 -18.22 -3.90
N GLN A 131 -2.84 -17.43 -4.82
CA GLN A 131 -2.35 -17.37 -6.19
C GLN A 131 -1.11 -16.46 -6.23
N TYR A 132 -0.19 -16.73 -7.17
CA TYR A 132 0.95 -15.85 -7.38
C TYR A 132 0.52 -14.47 -7.89
N SER A 133 1.20 -13.45 -7.45
CA SER A 133 1.02 -12.04 -7.85
C SER A 133 2.12 -11.61 -8.83
N PRO A 134 2.02 -10.42 -9.44
CA PRO A 134 3.06 -9.94 -10.35
C PRO A 134 4.45 -9.75 -9.72
N THR A 135 4.54 -9.70 -8.40
CA THR A 135 5.81 -9.54 -7.67
C THR A 135 6.33 -10.85 -7.07
N THR A 136 5.57 -11.95 -7.21
CA THR A 136 5.98 -13.26 -6.72
C THR A 136 7.27 -13.72 -7.39
N LYS A 137 8.23 -14.19 -6.61
CA LYS A 137 9.54 -14.64 -7.09
C LYS A 137 9.42 -15.79 -8.07
N LEU A 138 10.27 -15.78 -9.09
CA LEU A 138 10.35 -16.84 -10.09
C LEU A 138 10.54 -18.22 -9.43
N GLY A 139 9.83 -19.23 -9.91
CA GLY A 139 9.88 -20.59 -9.39
C GLY A 139 9.05 -20.85 -8.13
N THR A 140 8.38 -19.84 -7.56
CA THR A 140 7.53 -20.01 -6.38
C THR A 140 6.35 -20.93 -6.69
N LYS A 141 6.18 -21.97 -5.88
CA LYS A 141 5.06 -22.91 -6.02
C LYS A 141 3.83 -22.40 -5.28
N THR A 142 2.70 -22.39 -5.97
CA THR A 142 1.39 -22.06 -5.41
C THR A 142 0.35 -23.09 -5.81
N LYS A 143 -0.87 -23.00 -5.27
CA LYS A 143 -1.97 -23.91 -5.65
C LYS A 143 -2.28 -23.88 -7.14
N THR A 144 -2.14 -22.72 -7.78
CA THR A 144 -2.40 -22.53 -9.22
C THR A 144 -1.16 -22.64 -10.08
N SER A 145 0.02 -22.74 -9.46
CA SER A 145 1.32 -22.91 -10.14
C SER A 145 2.11 -24.02 -9.44
N PRO A 146 1.69 -25.29 -9.57
CA PRO A 146 2.28 -26.41 -8.83
C PRO A 146 3.73 -26.70 -9.24
N TYR A 147 4.12 -26.31 -10.46
CA TYR A 147 5.48 -26.47 -10.97
C TYR A 147 6.38 -25.25 -10.74
N GLY A 148 5.83 -24.20 -10.11
CA GLY A 148 6.47 -22.91 -9.89
C GLY A 148 6.05 -21.86 -10.92
N THR A 149 6.21 -20.59 -10.54
CA THR A 149 5.97 -19.44 -11.42
C THR A 149 7.07 -19.36 -12.49
N ILE A 150 6.69 -18.99 -13.70
CA ILE A 150 7.60 -18.86 -14.86
C ILE A 150 7.76 -17.40 -15.32
N GLU A 151 7.03 -16.48 -14.70
CA GLU A 151 7.06 -15.06 -15.04
C GLU A 151 8.12 -14.33 -14.21
N THR A 152 8.79 -13.38 -14.84
CA THR A 152 9.72 -12.48 -14.14
C THR A 152 8.92 -11.50 -13.29
N PRO A 153 9.21 -11.39 -11.98
CA PRO A 153 8.47 -10.49 -11.12
C PRO A 153 8.68 -9.02 -11.48
N PHE A 154 7.63 -8.22 -11.33
CA PHE A 154 7.75 -6.77 -11.40
C PHE A 154 8.53 -6.21 -10.22
N ASN A 155 9.36 -5.22 -10.49
CA ASN A 155 9.90 -4.32 -9.50
C ASN A 155 9.08 -3.02 -9.48
N PRO A 156 8.30 -2.74 -8.42
CA PRO A 156 7.46 -1.54 -8.39
C PRO A 156 8.24 -0.23 -8.55
N GLY A 157 9.45 -0.16 -8.00
CA GLY A 157 10.31 1.02 -8.15
C GLY A 157 10.72 1.28 -9.60
N GLU A 158 11.06 0.25 -10.35
CA GLU A 158 11.39 0.37 -11.77
C GLU A 158 10.20 0.83 -12.60
N LEU A 159 9.00 0.32 -12.29
CA LEU A 159 7.76 0.76 -12.93
C LEU A 159 7.47 2.25 -12.66
N VAL A 160 7.69 2.70 -11.42
CA VAL A 160 7.51 4.12 -11.06
C VAL A 160 8.51 5.00 -11.82
N ILE A 161 9.78 4.59 -11.89
CA ILE A 161 10.81 5.32 -12.66
C ILE A 161 10.45 5.32 -14.14
N GLY A 162 10.07 4.18 -14.71
CA GLY A 162 9.66 4.05 -16.11
C GLY A 162 8.42 4.91 -16.45
N ALA A 163 7.51 5.08 -15.51
CA ALA A 163 6.36 5.97 -15.64
C ALA A 163 6.67 7.46 -15.37
N GLN A 164 7.94 7.84 -15.19
CA GLN A 164 8.40 9.19 -14.87
C GLN A 164 7.91 9.70 -13.50
N GLY A 165 7.71 8.80 -12.54
CA GLY A 165 7.35 9.14 -11.17
C GLY A 165 8.38 10.03 -10.49
N LYS A 166 7.93 10.93 -9.61
CA LYS A 166 8.78 11.90 -8.93
C LYS A 166 9.09 11.53 -7.48
N PHE A 167 8.31 10.62 -6.91
CA PHE A 167 8.49 10.13 -5.55
C PHE A 167 8.25 8.62 -5.52
N PHE A 168 9.26 7.90 -5.08
CA PHE A 168 9.17 6.48 -4.71
C PHE A 168 9.94 6.25 -3.42
N ALA A 169 9.34 5.50 -2.51
CA ALA A 169 10.01 5.04 -1.30
C ALA A 169 9.58 3.60 -0.99
N ARG A 170 10.44 2.88 -0.26
CA ARG A 170 10.17 1.52 0.21
C ARG A 170 10.35 1.45 1.71
N THR A 171 9.47 0.74 2.40
CA THR A 171 9.52 0.53 3.84
C THR A 171 9.01 -0.87 4.22
N LEU A 172 8.96 -1.18 5.51
CA LEU A 172 8.60 -2.49 6.06
C LEU A 172 7.40 -2.37 6.99
N ASP A 173 6.51 -3.35 6.97
CA ASP A 173 5.33 -3.43 7.83
C ASP A 173 5.64 -3.46 9.33
N MET A 174 6.79 -4.02 9.71
CA MET A 174 7.23 -4.14 11.11
C MET A 174 7.88 -2.88 11.68
N ASN A 175 8.31 -1.92 10.85
CA ASN A 175 8.95 -0.69 11.31
C ASN A 175 7.97 0.50 11.28
N ILE A 176 7.08 0.54 12.29
CA ILE A 176 5.98 1.52 12.36
C ILE A 176 6.50 2.96 12.28
N ASN A 177 7.60 3.29 12.95
CA ASN A 177 8.11 4.66 13.00
C ASN A 177 8.64 5.10 11.63
N LEU A 178 9.55 4.32 11.04
CA LEU A 178 10.08 4.62 9.71
C LEU A 178 8.96 4.65 8.65
N SER A 179 8.02 3.72 8.73
CA SER A 179 6.91 3.68 7.79
C SER A 179 6.02 4.92 7.91
N ALA A 180 5.78 5.41 9.13
CA ALA A 180 5.05 6.65 9.33
C ALA A 180 5.78 7.85 8.70
N GLU A 181 7.08 8.02 8.97
CA GLU A 181 7.91 9.08 8.39
C GLU A 181 7.92 9.04 6.85
N VAL A 182 8.04 7.86 6.26
CA VAL A 182 8.03 7.67 4.80
C VAL A 182 6.66 8.01 4.21
N ILE A 183 5.58 7.60 4.87
CA ILE A 183 4.20 7.92 4.45
C ILE A 183 3.96 9.44 4.53
N GLU A 184 4.41 10.10 5.61
CA GLU A 184 4.33 11.55 5.74
C GLU A 184 5.07 12.28 4.61
N ALA A 185 6.29 11.83 4.31
CA ALA A 185 7.07 12.39 3.20
C ALA A 185 6.31 12.25 1.87
N GLY A 186 5.66 11.11 1.64
CA GLY A 186 4.80 10.87 0.49
C GLY A 186 3.59 11.81 0.43
N VAL A 187 2.92 12.04 1.56
CA VAL A 187 1.76 12.94 1.65
C VAL A 187 2.16 14.42 1.46
N ARG A 188 3.34 14.82 1.94
CA ARG A 188 3.85 16.18 1.76
C ARG A 188 4.35 16.45 0.34
N HIS A 189 4.67 15.40 -0.42
CA HIS A 189 5.08 15.53 -1.81
C HIS A 189 3.94 16.10 -2.66
N LYS A 190 4.27 16.99 -3.61
CA LYS A 190 3.29 17.55 -4.54
C LYS A 190 3.29 16.77 -5.85
N GLY A 191 2.23 16.02 -6.06
CA GLY A 191 2.07 15.07 -7.15
C GLY A 191 1.92 13.64 -6.65
N THR A 192 2.04 12.66 -7.54
CA THR A 192 1.92 11.25 -7.17
C THR A 192 3.13 10.78 -6.38
N ALA A 193 2.91 10.40 -5.13
CA ALA A 193 3.88 9.67 -4.33
C ALA A 193 3.51 8.19 -4.32
N VAL A 194 4.49 7.32 -4.51
CA VAL A 194 4.34 5.87 -4.36
C VAL A 194 5.21 5.39 -3.21
N VAL A 195 4.57 4.77 -2.23
CA VAL A 195 5.24 4.10 -1.11
C VAL A 195 4.95 2.61 -1.20
N GLU A 196 5.98 1.83 -1.47
CA GLU A 196 5.91 0.37 -1.40
C GLU A 196 6.19 -0.06 0.04
N ILE A 197 5.28 -0.83 0.62
CA ILE A 197 5.43 -1.39 1.96
C ILE A 197 5.54 -2.90 1.82
N LEU A 198 6.73 -3.43 2.11
CA LEU A 198 6.97 -4.86 2.14
C LEU A 198 6.21 -5.46 3.31
N GLN A 199 5.20 -6.27 2.99
CA GLN A 199 4.21 -6.79 3.93
C GLN A 199 4.32 -8.30 4.05
N ASN A 200 4.33 -8.82 5.27
CA ASN A 200 4.36 -10.25 5.51
C ASN A 200 2.96 -10.87 5.53
N CYS A 201 2.68 -11.78 4.60
CA CYS A 201 1.48 -12.60 4.60
C CYS A 201 1.74 -13.93 5.31
N VAL A 202 1.45 -14.00 6.60
CA VAL A 202 1.73 -15.17 7.47
C VAL A 202 1.07 -16.49 7.04
N ILE A 203 0.12 -16.45 6.11
CA ILE A 203 -0.64 -17.64 5.70
C ILE A 203 -0.16 -18.20 4.36
N PHE A 204 0.15 -17.34 3.38
CA PHE A 204 0.41 -17.78 2.02
C PHE A 204 1.80 -17.41 1.49
N ALA A 205 2.49 -16.48 2.13
CA ALA A 205 3.81 -16.02 1.75
C ALA A 205 4.62 -15.58 2.98
N ASP A 206 4.61 -16.41 4.03
CA ASP A 206 5.36 -16.11 5.24
C ASP A 206 6.86 -16.10 4.95
N GLY A 207 7.53 -15.03 5.42
CA GLY A 207 8.96 -14.83 5.19
C GLY A 207 9.33 -14.45 3.74
N ALA A 208 8.39 -14.03 2.90
CA ALA A 208 8.68 -13.61 1.52
C ALA A 208 9.81 -12.57 1.43
N HIS A 209 9.89 -11.69 2.42
CA HIS A 209 10.89 -10.63 2.55
C HIS A 209 12.00 -10.94 3.58
N ALA A 210 12.17 -12.19 4.01
CA ALA A 210 13.13 -12.58 5.05
C ALA A 210 14.56 -12.10 4.74
N ALA A 211 14.99 -12.14 3.48
CA ALA A 211 16.29 -11.61 3.05
C ALA A 211 16.51 -10.13 3.42
N ILE A 212 15.44 -9.37 3.66
CA ILE A 212 15.50 -7.95 4.06
C ILE A 212 15.16 -7.78 5.54
N THR A 213 14.27 -8.60 6.09
CA THR A 213 13.75 -8.45 7.45
C THR A 213 14.49 -9.25 8.50
N ASP A 214 15.20 -10.33 8.10
CA ASP A 214 15.94 -11.16 9.02
C ASP A 214 17.12 -10.41 9.64
N LYS A 215 17.26 -10.52 10.96
CA LYS A 215 18.32 -9.85 11.71
C LYS A 215 19.72 -10.43 11.39
N GLU A 216 19.80 -11.71 11.08
CA GLU A 216 21.04 -12.38 10.72
C GLU A 216 21.60 -11.90 9.37
N MET A 217 20.73 -11.44 8.48
CA MET A 217 21.11 -10.90 7.16
C MET A 217 21.51 -9.42 7.20
N LYS A 218 21.53 -8.77 8.36
CA LYS A 218 21.85 -7.35 8.48
C LYS A 218 23.28 -6.98 8.09
N GLU A 219 24.21 -7.89 8.24
CA GLU A 219 25.64 -7.65 7.96
C GLU A 219 25.97 -7.78 6.47
N GLU A 220 25.09 -8.36 5.67
CA GLU A 220 25.27 -8.56 4.22
C GLU A 220 24.62 -7.48 3.34
N ARG A 221 24.12 -6.38 3.96
CA ARG A 221 23.35 -5.31 3.27
C ARG A 221 24.11 -4.02 3.12
#